data_62ed1deca3f5d3666e1ac33ab2b94f34
#
_entry.id   62ed1deca3f5d3666e1ac33ab2b94f34
#
_cell.length_a   1.000
_cell.length_b   1.000
_cell.length_c   1.000
_cell.angle_alpha   90.00
_cell.angle_beta   90.00
_cell.angle_gamma   90.00
#
_symmetry.space_group_name_H-M   'P 1'
#
loop_
_entity.id
_entity.type
_entity.pdbx_description
1 polymer ?
#
loop_
_entity_poly.entity_id
_entity_poly.type
_entity_poly.pdbx_seq_one_letter_code
_entity_poly.pdbx_strand_id
1 'polypeptide(L)' 'MKVFNLGDIVEMKKIHPCGSKNWEIVRLGADIKIKCLGCGRIVMLPRIKFDSGVKKIIKENIAIKE' A
#
# COMPACT_ATOMS: atom_id res chain seq x y z
N MET A 1 -15.95 0.30 -0.74
CA MET A 1 -14.82 -0.60 -0.54
C MET A 1 -13.81 -0.42 -1.66
N LYS A 2 -12.56 -0.21 -1.32
CA LYS A 2 -11.52 0.03 -2.33
C LYS A 2 -10.96 -1.28 -2.84
N VAL A 3 -10.62 -1.30 -4.11
CA VAL A 3 -9.97 -2.46 -4.73
C VAL A 3 -8.50 -2.14 -4.89
N PHE A 4 -7.65 -3.05 -4.42
CA PHE A 4 -6.20 -2.87 -4.48
C PHE A 4 -5.60 -3.96 -5.34
N ASN A 5 -4.51 -3.62 -6.04
CA ASN A 5 -3.78 -4.57 -6.87
C ASN A 5 -2.32 -4.59 -6.45
N LEU A 6 -1.67 -5.70 -6.75
CA LEU A 6 -0.25 -5.85 -6.46
C LEU A 6 0.54 -4.76 -7.21
N GLY A 7 1.45 -4.11 -6.52
CA GLY A 7 2.25 -3.06 -7.12
C GLY A 7 1.63 -1.68 -7.09
N ASP A 8 0.41 -1.56 -6.59
CA ASP A 8 -0.21 -0.24 -6.43
C ASP A 8 0.58 0.60 -5.44
N ILE A 9 0.66 1.90 -5.73
CA ILE A 9 1.25 2.87 -4.81
C ILE A 9 0.12 3.57 -4.10
N VAL A 10 0.13 3.52 -2.78
CA VAL A 10 -0.92 4.12 -1.97
C VAL A 10 -0.33 5.12 -0.98
N GLU A 11 -1.14 6.11 -0.61
CA GLU A 11 -0.77 7.04 0.46
C GLU A 11 -1.54 6.65 1.71
N MET A 12 -0.80 6.44 2.81
CA MET A 12 -1.42 6.10 4.08
C MET A 12 -1.76 7.36 4.86
N LYS A 13 -2.77 7.26 5.73
CA LYS A 13 -3.18 8.39 6.55
C LYS A 13 -2.10 8.77 7.55
N LYS A 14 -1.34 7.79 8.04
CA LYS A 14 -0.25 8.04 8.97
C LYS A 14 1.06 8.16 8.22
N ILE A 15 1.86 9.14 8.62
CA ILE A 15 3.19 9.33 8.04
C ILE A 15 4.14 8.36 8.74
N HIS A 16 4.91 7.62 7.94
CA HIS A 16 5.93 6.73 8.47
C HIS A 16 7.06 7.55 9.12
N PRO A 17 7.72 7.02 10.17
CA PRO A 17 8.81 7.74 10.84
C PRO A 17 9.90 8.24 9.92
N CYS A 18 10.14 7.61 8.76
CA CYS A 18 11.13 8.08 7.81
C CYS A 18 10.66 9.29 7.00
N GLY A 19 9.44 9.76 7.22
CA GLY A 19 8.88 10.91 6.54
C GLY A 19 8.13 10.62 5.26
N SER A 20 8.13 9.38 4.81
CA SER A 20 7.41 9.00 3.60
C SER A 20 5.99 8.57 3.93
N LYS A 21 5.05 8.92 3.07
CA LYS A 21 3.66 8.45 3.19
C LYS A 21 3.29 7.50 2.07
N ASN A 22 4.15 7.30 1.10
CA ASN A 22 3.87 6.47 -0.06
C ASN A 22 4.32 5.04 0.18
N TRP A 23 3.45 4.10 -0.14
CA TRP A 23 3.71 2.69 0.09
C TRP A 23 3.34 1.90 -1.15
N GLU A 24 4.12 0.86 -1.43
CA GLU A 24 3.83 -0.05 -2.53
C GLU A 24 3.26 -1.34 -1.97
N ILE A 25 2.18 -1.83 -2.58
CA ILE A 25 1.60 -3.10 -2.19
C ILE A 25 2.46 -4.21 -2.78
N VAL A 26 3.10 -5.00 -1.91
CA VAL A 26 3.98 -6.07 -2.36
C VAL A 26 3.35 -7.45 -2.18
N ARG A 27 2.25 -7.54 -1.44
CA ARG A 27 1.53 -8.79 -1.29
C ARG A 27 0.08 -8.53 -0.95
N LEU A 28 -0.80 -9.26 -1.61
CA LEU A 28 -2.24 -9.25 -1.33
C LEU A 28 -2.66 -10.64 -0.89
N GLY A 29 -3.48 -10.69 0.13
CA GLY A 29 -4.01 -11.94 0.67
C GLY A 29 -4.90 -11.61 1.84
N ALA A 30 -5.00 -12.55 2.80
CA ALA A 30 -5.71 -12.27 4.05
C ALA A 30 -5.04 -11.10 4.77
N ASP A 31 -3.71 -11.04 4.70
CA ASP A 31 -2.94 -9.90 5.17
C ASP A 31 -2.31 -9.19 3.98
N ILE A 32 -2.13 -7.88 4.12
CA ILE A 32 -1.54 -7.06 3.08
C ILE A 32 -0.13 -6.67 3.52
N LYS A 33 0.85 -6.94 2.66
CA LYS A 33 2.22 -6.46 2.88
C LYS A 33 2.46 -5.23 2.04
N ILE A 34 2.98 -4.19 2.66
CA ILE A 34 3.29 -2.94 1.98
C ILE A 34 4.72 -2.54 2.26
N LYS A 35 5.36 -1.95 1.27
CA LYS A 35 6.75 -1.51 1.37
C LYS A 35 6.81 0.01 1.34
N CYS A 36 7.47 0.59 2.33
CA CYS A 36 7.67 2.02 2.38
C CYS A 36 8.64 2.44 1.28
N LEU A 37 8.22 3.36 0.42
CA LEU A 37 9.06 3.81 -0.69
C LEU A 37 10.17 4.73 -0.25
N GLY A 38 10.10 5.25 0.99
CA GLY A 38 11.15 6.11 1.51
C GLY A 38 12.34 5.33 2.06
N CYS A 39 12.07 4.30 2.89
CA CYS A 39 13.14 3.57 3.56
C CYS A 39 13.19 2.08 3.20
N GLY A 40 12.22 1.60 2.44
CA GLY A 40 12.19 0.20 2.02
C GLY A 40 11.66 -0.78 3.06
N ARG A 41 11.14 -0.28 4.17
CA ARG A 41 10.63 -1.15 5.22
C ARG A 41 9.32 -1.80 4.79
N ILE A 42 9.19 -3.10 5.10
CA ILE A 42 7.98 -3.84 4.80
C ILE A 42 7.16 -4.01 6.07
N VAL A 43 5.87 -3.71 5.98
CA VAL A 43 4.93 -3.82 7.08
C VAL A 43 3.77 -4.69 6.63
N MET A 44 3.31 -5.59 7.51
CA MET A 44 2.16 -6.43 7.23
C MET A 44 0.98 -5.98 8.08
N LEU A 45 -0.16 -5.80 7.45
CA LEU A 45 -1.38 -5.35 8.10
C LEU A 45 -2.55 -6.28 7.74
N PRO A 46 -3.48 -6.53 8.67
CA PRO A 46 -4.73 -7.16 8.30
C PRO A 46 -5.44 -6.31 7.25
N ARG A 47 -6.16 -6.96 6.35
CA ARG A 47 -6.82 -6.27 5.25
C ARG A 47 -7.73 -5.14 5.72
N ILE A 48 -8.46 -5.37 6.80
CA ILE A 48 -9.38 -4.36 7.34
C ILE A 48 -8.61 -3.12 7.79
N LYS A 49 -7.48 -3.31 8.48
CA LYS A 49 -6.68 -2.19 8.94
C LYS A 49 -6.02 -1.47 7.78
N PHE A 50 -5.59 -2.20 6.78
CA PHE A 50 -5.00 -1.60 5.60
C PHE A 50 -6.03 -0.72 4.88
N ASP A 51 -7.23 -1.25 4.66
CA ASP A 51 -8.30 -0.53 3.98
C ASP A 51 -8.64 0.78 4.70
N SER A 52 -8.78 0.73 6.02
CA SER A 52 -9.10 1.95 6.78
C SER A 52 -7.90 2.88 6.93
N GLY A 53 -6.67 2.38 6.77
CA GLY A 53 -5.47 3.20 6.89
C GLY A 53 -5.05 3.88 5.61
N VAL A 54 -5.59 3.48 4.47
CA VAL A 54 -5.23 4.07 3.18
C VAL A 54 -6.01 5.36 2.97
N LYS A 55 -5.28 6.43 2.65
CA LYS A 55 -5.91 7.71 2.34
C LYS A 55 -6.38 7.74 0.89
N LYS A 56 -5.51 7.33 -0.02
CA LYS A 56 -5.85 7.28 -1.44
C LYS A 56 -4.84 6.42 -2.19
N ILE A 57 -5.23 5.98 -3.38
CA ILE A 57 -4.32 5.28 -4.29
C ILE A 57 -3.67 6.35 -5.17
N ILE A 58 -2.35 6.43 -5.12
CA ILE A 58 -1.60 7.40 -5.91
C ILE A 58 -1.38 6.89 -7.32
N LYS A 59 -1.01 5.62 -7.43
CA LYS A 59 -0.73 5.01 -8.72
C LYS A 59 -1.25 3.60 -8.72
N GLU A 60 -2.13 3.29 -9.66
CA GLU A 60 -2.63 1.94 -9.84
C GLU A 60 -1.70 1.17 -10.77
N ASN A 61 -1.32 -0.01 -10.34
CA ASN A 61 -0.56 -0.90 -11.21
C ASN A 61 -1.57 -1.73 -12.00
N ILE A 62 -1.92 -1.21 -13.15
CA ILE A 62 -2.81 -1.94 -14.06
C ILE A 62 -1.94 -2.89 -14.84
N ALA A 63 -1.93 -4.15 -14.46
CA ALA A 63 -1.10 -5.17 -15.07
C ALA A 63 -1.75 -5.66 -16.35
N ILE A 64 -1.65 -4.84 -17.36
CA ILE A 64 -2.25 -5.17 -18.63
C ILE A 64 -1.17 -5.48 -19.62
N LYS A 65 -1.50 -5.70 -19.81
CA LYS A 65 -1.08 -5.51 -20.50
C LYS A 65 -1.33 -5.40 -21.47
N GLU A 66 -1.33 -5.27 -21.83
CA GLU A 66 -1.53 -5.12 -22.48
C GLU A 66 -1.26 -5.20 -22.86
#